data_e6b36effacb2a3318d3e08d9ef119b40
#
_entry.id   e6b36effacb2a3318d3e08d9ef119b40
#
_cell.length_a   1.000
_cell.length_b   1.000
_cell.length_c   1.000
_cell.angle_alpha   90.00
_cell.angle_beta   90.00
_cell.angle_gamma   90.00
#
_symmetry.space_group_name_H-M   'P 1'
#
loop_
_entity.id
_entity.type
_entity.pdbx_description
1 polymer ?
#
loop_
_entity_poly.entity_id
_entity_poly.type
_entity_poly.pdbx_seq_one_letter_code
_entity_poly.pdbx_strand_id
1 'polypeptide(L)'
;MPAIFRTRLSRPVCLALTIVCCTASPLFAMDLLQAYQLALQNDRQLRAAQAQHDAGIEALPQAASRLYPSLGWSSSRLSVQQDRRDGATQFPLQRYPSQSDTLSLRQPLYSPHLEALKLQAASTALSSSATLQGEQQNLAVRVTEAYLTVLLAREREALIKSQIHSAQSRLEAAQKQFTAGVGIRTDIEEIRAQLDVLLAQALQAAQSISAAQADLSMLTSQAVTNFFVLDGNSFQSDKLRLGQELAPWLEMVLQRNHEVRYRQAQRDAAQASLDAANTEDWPNVDAMAQISRNSGENAYFVNSDTKSRTLGVQLNVPLYQGGWFSSRKRQALANLRESQDLLERAQLLAQNDAQKAYFAVHEGLARVAALQNAAASAQLVVTANQKSYRAGVRTTLDILAAEQRAAQVALDLAEARVQCLIAWVRVKALVAQADENSLRTLSSHLTPSE
;
A
#
# COMPACT_ATOMS: atom_id res chain seq x y z
N MET A 1 -13.69 66.89 3.68
CA MET A 1 -14.52 67.44 4.75
C MET A 1 -15.97 67.07 4.50
N PRO A 2 -16.78 66.71 5.50
CA PRO A 2 -16.58 66.01 6.80
C PRO A 2 -17.41 64.72 6.85
N ALA A 3 -17.54 63.86 7.82
CA ALA A 3 -17.32 63.71 9.24
C ALA A 3 -17.73 62.27 9.62
N ILE A 4 -16.94 61.62 10.33
CA ILE A 4 -17.08 61.04 11.68
C ILE A 4 -18.48 60.59 12.09
N PHE A 5 -18.63 59.21 12.27
CA PHE A 5 -19.42 58.69 13.40
C PHE A 5 -18.76 57.42 13.93
N ARG A 6 -18.20 57.51 15.13
CA ARG A 6 -17.76 56.42 15.98
C ARG A 6 -18.96 55.98 16.82
N THR A 7 -19.36 54.72 16.78
CA THR A 7 -20.12 54.08 17.83
C THR A 7 -19.32 52.91 18.40
N ARG A 8 -18.89 53.08 19.66
CA ARG A 8 -18.39 52.00 20.50
C ARG A 8 -19.59 51.14 20.93
N LEU A 9 -19.55 49.83 20.66
CA LEU A 9 -20.36 48.85 21.37
C LEU A 9 -19.42 47.91 22.13
N SER A 10 -19.65 47.96 23.45
CA SER A 10 -19.04 47.13 24.49
C SER A 10 -19.32 45.64 24.22
N ARG A 11 -18.29 44.82 24.17
CA ARG A 11 -18.37 43.36 24.15
C ARG A 11 -18.49 42.83 25.59
N PRO A 12 -19.47 42.00 25.94
CA PRO A 12 -19.43 41.21 27.18
C PRO A 12 -18.45 40.04 26.93
N VAL A 13 -17.51 39.91 27.85
CA VAL A 13 -16.60 38.75 27.95
C VAL A 13 -17.41 37.58 28.50
N CYS A 14 -17.86 36.68 27.61
CA CYS A 14 -18.34 35.36 27.99
C CYS A 14 -17.14 34.44 28.19
N LEU A 15 -16.82 34.17 29.43
CA LEU A 15 -15.86 33.17 29.88
C LEU A 15 -16.48 31.80 29.59
N ALA A 16 -16.21 31.22 28.40
CA ALA A 16 -16.58 29.85 28.08
C ALA A 16 -15.61 28.90 28.79
N LEU A 17 -16.07 28.33 29.91
CA LEU A 17 -15.42 27.23 30.63
C LEU A 17 -15.46 25.98 29.70
N THR A 18 -14.43 25.75 28.91
CA THR A 18 -14.25 24.50 28.14
C THR A 18 -13.94 23.39 29.14
N ILE A 19 -14.96 22.63 29.49
CA ILE A 19 -14.82 21.32 30.12
C ILE A 19 -14.16 20.41 29.09
N VAL A 20 -12.84 20.22 29.22
CA VAL A 20 -12.13 19.16 28.53
C VAL A 20 -12.64 17.84 29.12
N CYS A 21 -13.68 17.29 28.50
CA CYS A 21 -14.10 15.92 28.76
C CYS A 21 -12.97 15.03 28.22
N CYS A 22 -12.00 14.65 29.07
CA CYS A 22 -11.16 13.49 28.84
C CYS A 22 -12.10 12.30 28.76
N THR A 23 -12.57 11.99 27.55
CA THR A 23 -13.15 10.68 27.25
C THR A 23 -12.02 9.67 27.41
N ALA A 24 -11.91 9.09 28.62
CA ALA A 24 -11.18 7.84 28.80
C ALA A 24 -11.83 6.85 27.83
N SER A 25 -11.20 6.66 26.67
CA SER A 25 -11.59 5.58 25.75
C SER A 25 -11.53 4.31 26.56
N PRO A 26 -12.60 3.50 26.61
CA PRO A 26 -12.53 2.22 27.29
C PRO A 26 -11.38 1.43 26.66
N LEU A 27 -10.51 0.90 27.51
CA LEU A 27 -9.38 0.02 27.15
C LEU A 27 -9.96 -1.33 26.66
N PHE A 28 -10.71 -1.30 25.55
CA PHE A 28 -11.10 -2.53 24.88
C PHE A 28 -9.86 -3.12 24.21
N ALA A 29 -9.68 -4.43 24.34
CA ALA A 29 -8.67 -5.15 23.58
C ALA A 29 -8.91 -4.90 22.09
N MET A 30 -7.88 -4.44 21.37
CA MET A 30 -7.98 -4.18 19.93
C MET A 30 -8.11 -5.51 19.18
N ASP A 31 -9.18 -5.64 18.41
CA ASP A 31 -9.38 -6.74 17.46
C ASP A 31 -8.64 -6.51 16.15
N LEU A 32 -8.33 -7.58 15.42
CA LEU A 32 -7.70 -7.53 14.08
C LEU A 32 -8.49 -6.65 13.12
N LEU A 33 -9.82 -6.75 13.14
CA LEU A 33 -10.70 -5.92 12.30
C LEU A 33 -10.58 -4.44 12.63
N GLN A 34 -10.55 -4.09 13.91
CA GLN A 34 -10.35 -2.70 14.37
C GLN A 34 -8.97 -2.19 13.98
N ALA A 35 -7.92 -3.01 14.11
CA ALA A 35 -6.57 -2.66 13.66
C ALA A 35 -6.55 -2.35 12.15
N TYR A 36 -7.23 -3.14 11.34
CA TYR A 36 -7.35 -2.90 9.90
C TYR A 36 -8.12 -1.62 9.57
N GLN A 37 -9.24 -1.36 10.24
CA GLN A 37 -10.02 -0.14 10.03
C GLN A 37 -9.24 1.12 10.40
N LEU A 38 -8.46 1.08 11.49
CA LEU A 38 -7.55 2.16 11.86
C LEU A 38 -6.42 2.34 10.83
N ALA A 39 -5.87 1.24 10.33
CA ALA A 39 -4.83 1.28 9.30
C ALA A 39 -5.36 1.83 7.96
N LEU A 40 -6.60 1.51 7.55
CA LEU A 40 -7.24 2.11 6.37
C LEU A 40 -7.30 3.63 6.44
N GLN A 41 -7.45 4.20 7.64
CA GLN A 41 -7.54 5.64 7.84
C GLN A 41 -6.17 6.31 7.99
N ASN A 42 -5.19 5.60 8.58
CA ASN A 42 -3.95 6.20 9.06
C ASN A 42 -2.69 5.76 8.30
N ASP A 43 -2.72 4.62 7.57
CA ASP A 43 -1.53 4.12 6.88
C ASP A 43 -1.04 5.11 5.82
N ARG A 44 0.23 5.51 5.96
CA ARG A 44 0.84 6.53 5.11
C ARG A 44 1.08 6.04 3.68
N GLN A 45 1.35 4.75 3.54
CA GLN A 45 1.60 4.15 2.23
C GLN A 45 0.30 4.05 1.43
N LEU A 46 -0.80 3.64 2.06
CA LEU A 46 -2.11 3.63 1.41
C LEU A 46 -2.57 5.06 1.01
N ARG A 47 -2.38 6.04 1.90
CA ARG A 47 -2.71 7.45 1.59
C ARG A 47 -1.87 8.00 0.45
N ALA A 48 -0.59 7.64 0.37
CA ALA A 48 0.27 8.00 -0.76
C ALA A 48 -0.22 7.36 -2.06
N ALA A 49 -0.63 6.07 -2.03
CA ALA A 49 -1.21 5.38 -3.18
C ALA A 49 -2.55 5.98 -3.62
N GLN A 50 -3.39 6.44 -2.69
CA GLN A 50 -4.62 7.18 -2.99
C GLN A 50 -4.32 8.49 -3.72
N ALA A 51 -3.39 9.28 -3.19
CA ALA A 51 -2.99 10.52 -3.84
C ALA A 51 -2.37 10.29 -5.24
N GLN A 52 -1.60 9.22 -5.40
CA GLN A 52 -1.06 8.82 -6.70
C GLN A 52 -2.16 8.37 -7.67
N HIS A 53 -3.16 7.65 -7.19
CA HIS A 53 -4.34 7.28 -7.97
C HIS A 53 -5.10 8.53 -8.41
N ASP A 54 -5.40 9.46 -7.48
CA ASP A 54 -6.13 10.70 -7.79
C ASP A 54 -5.38 11.54 -8.84
N ALA A 55 -4.05 11.60 -8.74
CA ALA A 55 -3.23 12.24 -9.78
C ALA A 55 -3.27 11.47 -11.11
N GLY A 56 -3.28 10.14 -11.06
CA GLY A 56 -3.26 9.28 -12.24
C GLY A 56 -4.56 9.31 -13.05
N ILE A 57 -5.72 9.40 -12.39
CA ILE A 57 -7.01 9.50 -13.09
C ILE A 57 -7.19 10.83 -13.82
N GLU A 58 -6.48 11.90 -13.41
CA GLU A 58 -6.52 13.19 -14.08
C GLU A 58 -5.86 13.18 -15.47
N ALA A 59 -5.11 12.14 -15.80
CA ALA A 59 -4.56 11.98 -17.15
C ALA A 59 -5.65 11.91 -18.22
N LEU A 60 -6.79 11.28 -17.92
CA LEU A 60 -7.91 11.16 -18.85
C LEU A 60 -8.61 12.50 -19.12
N PRO A 61 -9.04 13.31 -18.12
CA PRO A 61 -9.58 14.63 -18.35
C PRO A 61 -8.59 15.56 -19.08
N GLN A 62 -7.30 15.49 -18.75
CA GLN A 62 -6.25 16.28 -19.44
C GLN A 62 -6.10 15.90 -20.90
N ALA A 63 -6.13 14.62 -21.24
CA ALA A 63 -6.11 14.18 -22.64
C ALA A 63 -7.40 14.54 -23.36
N ALA A 64 -8.56 14.36 -22.71
CA ALA A 64 -9.86 14.72 -23.27
C ALA A 64 -10.00 16.23 -23.51
N SER A 65 -9.42 17.07 -22.64
CA SER A 65 -9.46 18.53 -22.79
C SER A 65 -8.82 19.03 -24.07
N ARG A 66 -7.87 18.28 -24.64
CA ARG A 66 -7.24 18.61 -25.93
C ARG A 66 -8.19 18.50 -27.11
N LEU A 67 -9.32 17.81 -26.97
CA LEU A 67 -10.39 17.68 -27.96
C LEU A 67 -11.46 18.78 -27.83
N TYR A 68 -11.44 19.55 -26.74
CA TYR A 68 -12.38 20.64 -26.49
C TYR A 68 -11.83 21.99 -26.97
N PRO A 69 -12.67 23.04 -27.07
CA PRO A 69 -12.23 24.37 -27.43
C PRO A 69 -11.20 24.94 -26.46
N SER A 70 -10.11 25.48 -26.97
CA SER A 70 -9.13 26.23 -26.19
C SER A 70 -9.22 27.70 -26.48
N LEU A 71 -9.37 28.53 -25.44
CA LEU A 71 -9.44 29.97 -25.51
C LEU A 71 -8.17 30.54 -24.88
N GLY A 72 -7.40 31.32 -25.67
CA GLY A 72 -6.19 31.97 -25.21
C GLY A 72 -6.23 33.47 -25.43
N TRP A 73 -5.74 34.24 -24.48
CA TRP A 73 -5.48 35.66 -24.64
C TRP A 73 -3.99 35.96 -24.50
N SER A 74 -3.43 36.69 -25.47
CA SER A 74 -2.05 37.11 -25.45
C SER A 74 -2.00 38.63 -25.63
N SER A 75 -1.12 39.28 -24.85
CA SER A 75 -0.87 40.71 -24.91
C SER A 75 0.64 40.95 -24.95
N SER A 76 1.11 41.66 -25.95
CA SER A 76 2.51 42.01 -26.06
C SER A 76 2.68 43.52 -26.20
N ARG A 77 3.73 44.05 -25.57
CA ARG A 77 4.16 45.45 -25.63
C ARG A 77 5.65 45.45 -25.93
N LEU A 78 6.01 45.90 -27.13
CA LEU A 78 7.38 45.84 -27.62
C LEU A 78 7.86 47.25 -27.94
N SER A 79 9.12 47.58 -27.69
CA SER A 79 9.82 48.73 -28.26
C SER A 79 10.64 48.19 -29.41
N VAL A 80 10.26 48.59 -30.61
CA VAL A 80 10.93 48.17 -31.84
C VAL A 80 11.92 49.25 -32.26
N GLN A 81 13.16 48.85 -32.49
CA GLN A 81 14.17 49.70 -33.13
C GLN A 81 14.48 49.08 -34.50
N GLN A 82 14.22 49.85 -35.56
CA GLN A 82 14.36 49.37 -36.93
C GLN A 82 15.33 50.23 -37.69
N ASP A 83 16.36 49.63 -38.26
CA ASP A 83 17.22 50.22 -39.29
C ASP A 83 16.79 49.66 -40.64
N ARG A 84 16.37 50.54 -41.55
CA ARG A 84 15.83 50.12 -42.85
C ARG A 84 16.62 50.78 -43.99
N ARG A 85 16.95 49.92 -44.96
CA ARG A 85 17.57 50.37 -46.22
C ARG A 85 16.76 49.75 -47.39
N ASP A 86 16.30 50.65 -48.27
CA ASP A 86 15.63 50.24 -49.51
C ASP A 86 16.51 50.68 -50.71
N GLY A 87 17.20 49.73 -51.32
CA GLY A 87 18.19 49.95 -52.34
C GLY A 87 19.34 50.81 -51.84
N ALA A 88 19.56 51.97 -52.47
CA ALA A 88 20.57 52.94 -52.05
C ALA A 88 20.09 53.91 -50.97
N THR A 89 18.82 53.96 -50.64
CA THR A 89 18.24 54.91 -49.68
C THR A 89 18.26 54.30 -48.28
N GLN A 90 18.97 54.90 -47.35
CA GLN A 90 18.98 54.59 -45.95
C GLN A 90 18.00 55.49 -45.23
N PHE A 91 17.06 54.89 -44.48
CA PHE A 91 16.11 55.62 -43.64
C PHE A 91 16.72 55.89 -42.27
N PRO A 92 16.30 56.95 -41.57
CA PRO A 92 16.74 57.21 -40.21
C PRO A 92 16.31 56.06 -39.30
N LEU A 93 17.13 55.77 -38.28
CA LEU A 93 16.80 54.73 -37.23
C LEU A 93 15.49 55.13 -36.57
N GLN A 94 14.52 54.23 -36.71
CA GLN A 94 13.17 54.37 -36.14
C GLN A 94 13.03 53.62 -34.84
N ARG A 95 12.47 54.28 -33.85
CA ARG A 95 12.07 53.65 -32.57
C ARG A 95 10.60 53.91 -32.33
N TYR A 96 9.83 52.85 -32.20
CA TYR A 96 8.39 52.95 -31.99
C TYR A 96 7.86 51.88 -31.08
N PRO A 97 6.79 52.15 -30.27
CA PRO A 97 6.08 51.14 -29.50
C PRO A 97 5.21 50.30 -30.44
N SER A 98 5.19 49.00 -30.22
CA SER A 98 4.28 48.07 -30.87
C SER A 98 3.47 47.35 -29.79
N GLN A 99 2.16 47.34 -29.96
CA GLN A 99 1.23 46.67 -29.04
C GLN A 99 0.38 45.68 -29.83
N SER A 100 0.24 44.45 -29.30
CA SER A 100 -0.60 43.45 -29.90
C SER A 100 -1.41 42.76 -28.80
N ASP A 101 -2.70 42.82 -28.91
CA ASP A 101 -3.65 42.10 -28.06
C ASP A 101 -4.41 41.10 -28.93
N THR A 102 -4.36 39.83 -28.62
CA THR A 102 -4.98 38.75 -29.42
C THR A 102 -5.78 37.84 -28.53
N LEU A 103 -7.03 37.61 -28.86
CA LEU A 103 -7.89 36.58 -28.32
C LEU A 103 -8.08 35.49 -29.39
N SER A 104 -7.67 34.27 -29.09
CA SER A 104 -7.73 33.13 -30.01
C SER A 104 -8.55 31.99 -29.44
N LEU A 105 -9.45 31.46 -30.25
CA LEU A 105 -10.21 30.24 -29.99
C LEU A 105 -9.78 29.16 -31.00
N ARG A 106 -9.39 28.00 -30.53
CA ARG A 106 -9.08 26.84 -31.38
C ARG A 106 -9.91 25.67 -30.92
N GLN A 107 -10.58 24.99 -31.87
CA GLN A 107 -11.36 23.77 -31.66
C GLN A 107 -10.89 22.71 -32.65
N PRO A 108 -10.26 21.59 -32.20
CA PRO A 108 -10.04 20.45 -33.06
C PRO A 108 -11.37 19.86 -33.53
N LEU A 109 -11.57 19.72 -34.83
CA LEU A 109 -12.74 19.12 -35.44
C LEU A 109 -12.49 17.65 -35.81
N TYR A 110 -11.27 17.36 -36.24
CA TYR A 110 -10.83 16.02 -36.61
C TYR A 110 -9.36 15.86 -36.26
N SER A 111 -9.06 14.95 -35.32
CA SER A 111 -7.70 14.64 -34.88
C SER A 111 -7.63 13.22 -34.32
N PRO A 112 -7.47 12.18 -35.18
CA PRO A 112 -7.37 10.78 -34.76
C PRO A 112 -6.22 10.54 -33.77
N HIS A 113 -5.12 11.27 -33.93
CA HIS A 113 -4.00 11.25 -32.99
C HIS A 113 -4.41 11.62 -31.56
N LEU A 114 -5.20 12.69 -31.37
CA LEU A 114 -5.68 13.11 -30.05
C LEU A 114 -6.68 12.11 -29.45
N GLU A 115 -7.50 11.47 -30.29
CA GLU A 115 -8.40 10.40 -29.83
C GLU A 115 -7.63 9.17 -29.34
N ALA A 116 -6.58 8.76 -30.05
CA ALA A 116 -5.71 7.67 -29.62
C ALA A 116 -4.96 8.01 -28.31
N LEU A 117 -4.48 9.26 -28.15
CA LEU A 117 -3.89 9.73 -26.90
C LEU A 117 -4.89 9.75 -25.72
N LYS A 118 -6.17 10.03 -25.99
CA LYS A 118 -7.22 9.91 -24.98
C LYS A 118 -7.43 8.46 -24.54
N LEU A 119 -7.42 7.49 -25.46
CA LEU A 119 -7.49 6.06 -25.12
C LEU A 119 -6.27 5.61 -24.33
N GLN A 120 -5.07 6.07 -24.70
CA GLN A 120 -3.85 5.84 -23.92
C GLN A 120 -3.99 6.34 -22.47
N ALA A 121 -4.49 7.57 -22.30
CA ALA A 121 -4.72 8.15 -20.97
C ALA A 121 -5.77 7.39 -20.16
N ALA A 122 -6.83 6.87 -20.81
CA ALA A 122 -7.83 6.03 -20.16
C ALA A 122 -7.21 4.73 -19.60
N SER A 123 -6.35 4.07 -20.39
CA SER A 123 -5.64 2.87 -19.95
C SER A 123 -4.62 3.19 -18.83
N THR A 124 -3.98 4.36 -18.87
CA THR A 124 -3.11 4.82 -17.78
C THR A 124 -3.89 5.05 -16.49
N ALA A 125 -5.08 5.63 -16.55
CA ALA A 125 -5.96 5.79 -15.38
C ALA A 125 -6.40 4.43 -14.79
N LEU A 126 -6.69 3.44 -15.65
CA LEU A 126 -6.98 2.06 -15.21
C LEU A 126 -5.78 1.42 -14.50
N SER A 127 -4.55 1.64 -14.99
CA SER A 127 -3.35 1.13 -14.32
C SER A 127 -3.17 1.74 -12.92
N SER A 128 -3.45 3.04 -12.74
CA SER A 128 -3.43 3.70 -11.44
C SER A 128 -4.46 3.10 -10.48
N SER A 129 -5.65 2.78 -10.98
CA SER A 129 -6.70 2.13 -10.19
C SER A 129 -6.31 0.71 -9.75
N ALA A 130 -5.65 -0.06 -10.62
CA ALA A 130 -5.15 -1.38 -10.29
C ALA A 130 -4.03 -1.33 -9.22
N THR A 131 -3.16 -0.30 -9.28
CA THR A 131 -2.13 -0.06 -8.26
C THR A 131 -2.75 0.22 -6.89
N LEU A 132 -3.76 1.10 -6.82
CA LEU A 132 -4.46 1.38 -5.56
C LEU A 132 -5.13 0.13 -4.98
N GLN A 133 -5.80 -0.69 -5.82
CA GLN A 133 -6.37 -1.96 -5.38
C GLN A 133 -5.29 -2.89 -4.81
N GLY A 134 -4.11 -2.95 -5.44
CA GLY A 134 -2.96 -3.71 -4.94
C GLY A 134 -2.53 -3.26 -3.56
N GLU A 135 -2.40 -1.95 -3.33
CA GLU A 135 -2.01 -1.42 -2.02
C GLU A 135 -3.06 -1.67 -0.94
N GLN A 136 -4.35 -1.68 -1.27
CA GLN A 136 -5.41 -2.07 -0.34
C GLN A 136 -5.29 -3.55 0.08
N GLN A 137 -5.02 -4.46 -0.86
CA GLN A 137 -4.79 -5.87 -0.57
C GLN A 137 -3.51 -6.08 0.26
N ASN A 138 -2.44 -5.38 -0.08
CA ASN A 138 -1.18 -5.41 0.65
C ASN A 138 -1.33 -4.88 2.09
N LEU A 139 -2.15 -3.85 2.31
CA LEU A 139 -2.43 -3.35 3.65
C LEU A 139 -3.08 -4.41 4.53
N ALA A 140 -4.08 -5.14 3.99
CA ALA A 140 -4.72 -6.24 4.74
C ALA A 140 -3.71 -7.31 5.18
N VAL A 141 -2.77 -7.66 4.29
CA VAL A 141 -1.68 -8.61 4.60
C VAL A 141 -0.75 -8.03 5.66
N ARG A 142 -0.25 -6.79 5.49
CA ARG A 142 0.69 -6.14 6.43
C ARG A 142 0.10 -5.98 7.83
N VAL A 143 -1.17 -5.57 7.92
CA VAL A 143 -1.84 -5.44 9.22
C VAL A 143 -2.01 -6.80 9.89
N THR A 144 -2.42 -7.82 9.13
CA THR A 144 -2.57 -9.18 9.65
C THR A 144 -1.24 -9.73 10.15
N GLU A 145 -0.16 -9.58 9.39
CA GLU A 145 1.19 -10.00 9.77
C GLU A 145 1.68 -9.29 11.02
N ALA A 146 1.56 -7.96 11.08
CA ALA A 146 1.98 -7.18 12.24
C ALA A 146 1.18 -7.56 13.49
N TYR A 147 -0.15 -7.69 13.37
CA TYR A 147 -1.02 -8.07 14.49
C TYR A 147 -0.69 -9.47 15.03
N LEU A 148 -0.61 -10.47 14.14
CA LEU A 148 -0.31 -11.85 14.53
C LEU A 148 1.12 -12.02 15.07
N THR A 149 2.07 -11.19 14.62
CA THR A 149 3.44 -11.15 15.18
C THR A 149 3.44 -10.67 16.62
N VAL A 150 2.62 -9.68 16.97
CA VAL A 150 2.45 -9.24 18.37
C VAL A 150 1.89 -10.38 19.23
N LEU A 151 0.86 -11.09 18.73
CA LEU A 151 0.28 -12.21 19.44
C LEU A 151 1.29 -13.32 19.68
N LEU A 152 2.05 -13.70 18.67
CA LEU A 152 3.10 -14.71 18.78
C LEU A 152 4.20 -14.32 19.78
N ALA A 153 4.63 -13.06 19.77
CA ALA A 153 5.63 -12.56 20.70
C ALA A 153 5.12 -12.62 22.17
N ARG A 154 3.85 -12.30 22.40
CA ARG A 154 3.20 -12.43 23.72
C ARG A 154 3.05 -13.88 24.16
N GLU A 155 2.65 -14.76 23.28
CA GLU A 155 2.56 -16.20 23.58
C GLU A 155 3.92 -16.76 23.98
N ARG A 156 4.97 -16.38 23.25
CA ARG A 156 6.35 -16.74 23.59
C ARG A 156 6.76 -16.21 24.97
N GLU A 157 6.44 -14.98 25.30
CA GLU A 157 6.72 -14.41 26.63
C GLU A 157 5.96 -15.16 27.74
N ALA A 158 4.68 -15.47 27.51
CA ALA A 158 3.86 -16.22 28.48
C ALA A 158 4.43 -17.61 28.75
N LEU A 159 4.86 -18.34 27.71
CA LEU A 159 5.52 -19.63 27.84
C LEU A 159 6.84 -19.52 28.63
N ILE A 160 7.68 -18.53 28.35
CA ILE A 160 8.93 -18.31 29.09
C ILE A 160 8.66 -17.97 30.55
N LYS A 161 7.68 -17.11 30.85
CA LYS A 161 7.28 -16.81 32.25
C LYS A 161 6.80 -18.05 33.01
N SER A 162 6.03 -18.92 32.36
CA SER A 162 5.61 -20.19 32.94
C SER A 162 6.79 -21.11 33.24
N GLN A 163 7.79 -21.17 32.34
CA GLN A 163 9.01 -21.94 32.55
C GLN A 163 9.85 -21.37 33.70
N ILE A 164 9.98 -20.05 33.80
CA ILE A 164 10.68 -19.37 34.90
C ILE A 164 10.03 -19.74 36.24
N HIS A 165 8.71 -19.64 36.34
CA HIS A 165 7.98 -20.00 37.55
C HIS A 165 8.18 -21.48 37.94
N SER A 166 8.15 -22.39 36.98
CA SER A 166 8.43 -23.80 37.17
C SER A 166 9.88 -24.04 37.68
N ALA A 167 10.86 -23.41 37.03
CA ALA A 167 12.26 -23.51 37.40
C ALA A 167 12.54 -22.94 38.82
N GLN A 168 11.94 -21.81 39.19
CA GLN A 168 12.04 -21.22 40.53
C GLN A 168 11.46 -22.14 41.60
N SER A 169 10.26 -22.70 41.39
CA SER A 169 9.65 -23.62 42.31
C SER A 169 10.50 -24.90 42.54
N ARG A 170 11.17 -25.36 41.50
CA ARG A 170 12.09 -26.51 41.60
C ARG A 170 13.39 -26.16 42.28
N LEU A 171 13.93 -24.97 42.03
CA LEU A 171 15.14 -24.52 42.74
C LEU A 171 14.91 -24.50 44.24
N GLU A 172 13.76 -23.95 44.68
CA GLU A 172 13.39 -23.98 46.10
C GLU A 172 13.26 -25.40 46.64
N ALA A 173 12.60 -26.32 45.92
CA ALA A 173 12.47 -27.73 46.32
C ALA A 173 13.85 -28.41 46.43
N ALA A 174 14.70 -28.25 45.45
CA ALA A 174 16.06 -28.83 45.45
C ALA A 174 16.94 -28.28 46.60
N GLN A 175 16.82 -26.99 46.91
CA GLN A 175 17.52 -26.38 48.07
C GLN A 175 17.01 -26.98 49.41
N LYS A 176 15.70 -27.14 49.57
CA LYS A 176 15.13 -27.79 50.76
C LYS A 176 15.57 -29.26 50.91
N GLN A 177 15.61 -29.99 49.82
CA GLN A 177 16.11 -31.38 49.80
C GLN A 177 17.59 -31.49 50.16
N PHE A 178 18.43 -30.58 49.64
CA PHE A 178 19.83 -30.49 49.97
C PHE A 178 20.10 -30.18 51.44
N THR A 179 19.38 -29.21 52.00
CA THR A 179 19.45 -28.89 53.43
C THR A 179 18.96 -30.01 54.34
N ALA A 180 18.06 -30.86 53.85
CA ALA A 180 17.59 -32.07 54.55
C ALA A 180 18.53 -33.27 54.36
N GLY A 181 19.65 -33.14 53.62
CA GLY A 181 20.65 -34.18 53.41
C GLY A 181 20.25 -35.25 52.38
N VAL A 182 19.14 -35.07 51.65
CA VAL A 182 18.67 -36.06 50.64
C VAL A 182 18.84 -35.59 49.21
N GLY A 183 19.22 -34.32 48.98
CA GLY A 183 19.48 -33.74 47.65
C GLY A 183 20.97 -33.62 47.31
N ILE A 184 21.28 -33.44 46.04
CA ILE A 184 22.63 -33.25 45.55
C ILE A 184 22.85 -31.82 45.03
N ARG A 185 24.05 -31.28 45.19
CA ARG A 185 24.39 -29.88 44.85
C ARG A 185 24.35 -29.62 43.33
N THR A 186 24.65 -30.64 42.53
CA THR A 186 24.59 -30.54 41.06
C THR A 186 23.21 -30.18 40.55
N ASP A 187 22.15 -30.74 41.14
CA ASP A 187 20.73 -30.41 40.76
C ASP A 187 20.41 -28.93 40.96
N ILE A 188 20.93 -28.35 42.06
CA ILE A 188 20.75 -26.90 42.34
C ILE A 188 21.44 -26.04 41.28
N GLU A 189 22.67 -26.35 40.93
CA GLU A 189 23.42 -25.57 39.98
C GLU A 189 22.89 -25.73 38.54
N GLU A 190 22.41 -26.90 38.16
CA GLU A 190 21.72 -27.15 36.86
C GLU A 190 20.44 -26.37 36.74
N ILE A 191 19.55 -26.38 37.77
CA ILE A 191 18.32 -25.63 37.76
C ILE A 191 18.59 -24.13 37.75
N ARG A 192 19.65 -23.67 38.46
CA ARG A 192 20.08 -22.28 38.47
C ARG A 192 20.56 -21.83 37.09
N ALA A 193 21.41 -22.62 36.44
CA ALA A 193 21.88 -22.32 35.10
C ALA A 193 20.69 -22.24 34.09
N GLN A 194 19.74 -23.16 34.18
CA GLN A 194 18.55 -23.12 33.35
C GLN A 194 17.70 -21.85 33.61
N LEU A 195 17.52 -21.47 34.88
CA LEU A 195 16.81 -20.27 35.25
C LEU A 195 17.46 -18.99 34.66
N ASP A 196 18.78 -18.90 34.74
CA ASP A 196 19.54 -17.77 34.18
C ASP A 196 19.37 -17.66 32.66
N VAL A 197 19.36 -18.80 31.94
CA VAL A 197 19.05 -18.85 30.50
C VAL A 197 17.62 -18.37 30.23
N LEU A 198 16.64 -18.81 31.01
CA LEU A 198 15.23 -18.39 30.84
C LEU A 198 15.05 -16.90 31.15
N LEU A 199 15.75 -16.34 32.13
CA LEU A 199 15.72 -14.90 32.41
C LEU A 199 16.30 -14.08 31.24
N ALA A 200 17.39 -14.55 30.61
CA ALA A 200 17.94 -13.90 29.41
C ALA A 200 16.94 -13.97 28.23
N GLN A 201 16.29 -15.12 28.05
CA GLN A 201 15.25 -15.28 27.01
C GLN A 201 14.02 -14.38 27.28
N ALA A 202 13.65 -14.16 28.55
CA ALA A 202 12.55 -13.27 28.90
C ALA A 202 12.83 -11.80 28.51
N LEU A 203 14.07 -11.35 28.68
CA LEU A 203 14.46 -10.01 28.21
C LEU A 203 14.37 -9.86 26.69
N GLN A 204 14.80 -10.90 25.96
CA GLN A 204 14.68 -10.92 24.49
C GLN A 204 13.20 -10.94 24.04
N ALA A 205 12.35 -11.72 24.71
CA ALA A 205 10.93 -11.77 24.42
C ALA A 205 10.24 -10.42 24.66
N ALA A 206 10.56 -9.74 25.78
CA ALA A 206 10.03 -8.39 26.05
C ALA A 206 10.45 -7.37 24.98
N GLN A 207 11.69 -7.43 24.52
CA GLN A 207 12.16 -6.58 23.41
C GLN A 207 11.40 -6.91 22.10
N SER A 208 11.17 -8.18 21.80
CA SER A 208 10.41 -8.60 20.60
C SER A 208 8.97 -8.11 20.62
N ILE A 209 8.31 -8.11 21.77
CA ILE A 209 6.97 -7.54 21.94
C ILE A 209 6.99 -6.03 21.64
N SER A 210 7.95 -5.30 22.22
CA SER A 210 8.05 -3.86 22.01
C SER A 210 8.28 -3.51 20.53
N ALA A 211 9.11 -4.27 19.84
CA ALA A 211 9.36 -4.10 18.41
C ALA A 211 8.08 -4.39 17.58
N ALA A 212 7.42 -5.52 17.81
CA ALA A 212 6.19 -5.88 17.09
C ALA A 212 5.04 -4.88 17.35
N GLN A 213 4.93 -4.35 18.58
CA GLN A 213 3.96 -3.30 18.91
C GLN A 213 4.29 -1.98 18.20
N ALA A 214 5.57 -1.63 18.07
CA ALA A 214 5.98 -0.43 17.31
C ALA A 214 5.62 -0.56 15.83
N ASP A 215 5.84 -1.74 15.22
CA ASP A 215 5.47 -2.00 13.83
C ASP A 215 3.95 -1.87 13.61
N LEU A 216 3.13 -2.43 14.50
CA LEU A 216 1.68 -2.32 14.41
C LEU A 216 1.22 -0.86 14.66
N SER A 217 1.84 -0.15 15.62
CA SER A 217 1.52 1.25 15.91
C SER A 217 1.86 2.17 14.72
N MET A 218 2.88 1.85 13.94
CA MET A 218 3.22 2.56 12.72
C MET A 218 2.10 2.45 11.66
N LEU A 219 1.45 1.29 11.55
CA LEU A 219 0.33 1.09 10.62
C LEU A 219 -0.96 1.75 11.11
N THR A 220 -1.27 1.65 12.41
CA THR A 220 -2.52 2.14 12.99
C THR A 220 -2.47 3.57 13.47
N SER A 221 -1.26 4.16 13.61
CA SER A 221 -0.98 5.46 14.26
C SER A 221 -1.50 5.56 15.70
N GLN A 222 -1.69 4.41 16.36
CA GLN A 222 -2.14 4.34 17.77
C GLN A 222 -1.29 3.34 18.54
N ALA A 223 -0.96 3.68 19.78
CA ALA A 223 -0.32 2.74 20.70
C ALA A 223 -1.36 1.72 21.19
N VAL A 224 -1.16 0.45 20.85
CA VAL A 224 -2.06 -0.63 21.24
C VAL A 224 -1.45 -1.39 22.42
N THR A 225 -2.18 -1.48 23.51
CA THR A 225 -1.72 -2.15 24.74
C THR A 225 -2.43 -3.49 24.99
N ASN A 226 -3.71 -3.58 24.63
CA ASN A 226 -4.51 -4.77 24.85
C ASN A 226 -4.83 -5.44 23.49
N PHE A 227 -4.67 -6.76 23.41
CA PHE A 227 -4.86 -7.56 22.22
C PHE A 227 -5.74 -8.78 22.54
N PHE A 228 -6.41 -9.29 21.51
CA PHE A 228 -7.00 -10.62 21.58
C PHE A 228 -5.90 -11.69 21.67
N VAL A 229 -6.24 -12.89 22.11
CA VAL A 229 -5.31 -14.02 22.28
C VAL A 229 -5.66 -15.09 21.25
N LEU A 230 -4.64 -15.79 20.76
CA LEU A 230 -4.83 -16.97 19.91
C LEU A 230 -5.11 -18.18 20.80
N ASP A 231 -6.37 -18.37 21.19
CA ASP A 231 -6.75 -19.55 21.99
C ASP A 231 -6.71 -20.82 21.14
N GLY A 232 -6.18 -21.89 21.76
CA GLY A 232 -6.10 -23.22 21.14
C GLY A 232 -7.43 -23.80 20.70
N ASN A 233 -8.50 -23.49 21.45
CA ASN A 233 -9.85 -23.97 21.21
C ASN A 233 -10.59 -23.15 20.12
N SER A 234 -10.19 -21.91 19.87
CA SER A 234 -10.80 -21.04 18.86
C SER A 234 -10.28 -21.28 17.44
N PHE A 235 -9.15 -21.99 17.27
CA PHE A 235 -8.59 -22.29 15.96
C PHE A 235 -9.42 -23.34 15.21
N GLN A 236 -10.31 -22.88 14.31
CA GLN A 236 -11.21 -23.70 13.52
C GLN A 236 -10.62 -23.93 12.12
N SER A 237 -9.92 -25.07 11.95
CA SER A 237 -9.28 -25.44 10.67
C SER A 237 -10.26 -25.49 9.49
N ASP A 238 -11.53 -25.83 9.72
CA ASP A 238 -12.54 -25.96 8.66
C ASP A 238 -12.88 -24.64 8.00
N LYS A 239 -12.85 -23.53 8.72
CA LYS A 239 -13.09 -22.19 8.16
C LYS A 239 -11.96 -21.70 7.25
N LEU A 240 -10.76 -22.23 7.43
CA LEU A 240 -9.57 -21.86 6.65
C LEU A 240 -9.38 -22.78 5.43
N ARG A 241 -10.17 -23.84 5.30
CA ARG A 241 -10.06 -24.74 4.15
C ARG A 241 -10.38 -23.99 2.85
N LEU A 242 -9.43 -23.99 1.95
CA LEU A 242 -9.63 -23.64 0.55
C LEU A 242 -10.26 -24.84 -0.17
N GLY A 243 -11.01 -24.61 -1.25
CA GLY A 243 -11.56 -25.74 -2.04
C GLY A 243 -10.47 -26.76 -2.43
N GLN A 244 -10.86 -28.00 -2.69
CA GLN A 244 -9.92 -29.10 -2.95
C GLN A 244 -9.17 -28.97 -4.27
N GLU A 245 -9.66 -28.17 -5.22
CA GLU A 245 -9.09 -27.99 -6.55
C GLU A 245 -8.32 -26.68 -6.65
N LEU A 246 -7.10 -26.75 -7.17
CA LEU A 246 -6.24 -25.61 -7.43
C LEU A 246 -6.68 -24.80 -8.67
N ALA A 247 -7.19 -25.49 -9.71
CA ALA A 247 -7.49 -24.87 -11.00
C ALA A 247 -8.42 -23.67 -10.92
N PRO A 248 -9.54 -23.66 -10.17
CA PRO A 248 -10.42 -22.49 -10.04
C PRO A 248 -9.70 -21.28 -9.40
N TRP A 249 -8.75 -21.53 -8.49
CA TRP A 249 -7.94 -20.45 -7.87
C TRP A 249 -6.98 -19.81 -8.85
N LEU A 250 -6.33 -20.61 -9.70
CA LEU A 250 -5.43 -20.09 -10.74
C LEU A 250 -6.18 -19.22 -11.76
N GLU A 251 -7.37 -19.66 -12.17
CA GLU A 251 -8.21 -18.88 -13.07
C GLU A 251 -8.65 -17.55 -12.42
N MET A 252 -9.09 -17.60 -11.17
CA MET A 252 -9.50 -16.41 -10.41
C MET A 252 -8.36 -15.41 -10.24
N VAL A 253 -7.13 -15.88 -10.00
CA VAL A 253 -5.93 -15.05 -9.92
C VAL A 253 -5.67 -14.34 -11.25
N LEU A 254 -5.72 -15.04 -12.39
CA LEU A 254 -5.52 -14.41 -13.69
C LEU A 254 -6.54 -13.30 -13.99
N GLN A 255 -7.76 -13.44 -13.49
CA GLN A 255 -8.83 -12.45 -13.73
C GLN A 255 -8.79 -11.27 -12.74
N ARG A 256 -8.40 -11.50 -11.47
CA ARG A 256 -8.60 -10.54 -10.37
C ARG A 256 -7.32 -9.98 -9.78
N ASN A 257 -6.17 -10.62 -10.04
CA ASN A 257 -4.91 -10.16 -9.47
C ASN A 257 -4.59 -8.73 -9.92
N HIS A 258 -4.27 -7.87 -8.98
CA HIS A 258 -4.02 -6.44 -9.22
C HIS A 258 -2.81 -6.19 -10.13
N GLU A 259 -1.73 -6.99 -9.99
CA GLU A 259 -0.53 -6.85 -10.85
C GLU A 259 -0.82 -7.27 -12.29
N VAL A 260 -1.57 -8.35 -12.49
CA VAL A 260 -2.02 -8.77 -13.83
C VAL A 260 -2.89 -7.68 -14.47
N ARG A 261 -3.83 -7.10 -13.74
CA ARG A 261 -4.70 -6.01 -14.21
C ARG A 261 -3.90 -4.73 -14.51
N TYR A 262 -2.92 -4.42 -13.67
CA TYR A 262 -2.00 -3.31 -13.90
C TYR A 262 -1.22 -3.48 -15.22
N ARG A 263 -0.61 -4.66 -15.44
CA ARG A 263 0.13 -4.96 -16.68
C ARG A 263 -0.77 -5.02 -17.90
N GLN A 264 -1.99 -5.49 -17.75
CA GLN A 264 -2.98 -5.47 -18.83
C GLN A 264 -3.31 -4.02 -19.23
N ALA A 265 -3.56 -3.14 -18.27
CA ALA A 265 -3.80 -1.73 -18.54
C ALA A 265 -2.58 -1.03 -19.17
N GLN A 266 -1.36 -1.39 -18.76
CA GLN A 266 -0.12 -0.90 -19.39
C GLN A 266 0.03 -1.38 -20.84
N ARG A 267 -0.28 -2.66 -21.13
CA ARG A 267 -0.30 -3.18 -22.49
C ARG A 267 -1.33 -2.44 -23.36
N ASP A 268 -2.51 -2.17 -22.82
CA ASP A 268 -3.56 -1.42 -23.51
C ASP A 268 -3.14 0.04 -23.78
N ALA A 269 -2.43 0.66 -22.82
CA ALA A 269 -1.85 1.99 -23.01
C ALA A 269 -0.76 1.99 -24.11
N ALA A 270 0.09 0.96 -24.16
CA ALA A 270 1.11 0.82 -25.19
C ALA A 270 0.48 0.55 -26.57
N GLN A 271 -0.61 -0.21 -26.65
CA GLN A 271 -1.38 -0.37 -27.88
C GLN A 271 -1.96 0.95 -28.36
N ALA A 272 -2.61 1.72 -27.48
CA ALA A 272 -3.14 3.04 -27.80
C ALA A 272 -2.02 4.03 -28.21
N SER A 273 -0.82 3.90 -27.63
CA SER A 273 0.36 4.68 -28.02
C SER A 273 0.84 4.31 -29.44
N LEU A 274 0.77 3.04 -29.82
CA LEU A 274 1.04 2.60 -31.20
C LEU A 274 -0.01 3.16 -32.17
N ASP A 275 -1.29 3.14 -31.78
CA ASP A 275 -2.38 3.71 -32.58
C ASP A 275 -2.21 5.23 -32.73
N ALA A 276 -1.77 5.93 -31.69
CA ALA A 276 -1.42 7.34 -31.75
C ALA A 276 -0.22 7.59 -32.73
N ALA A 277 0.81 6.74 -32.69
CA ALA A 277 1.94 6.85 -33.60
C ALA A 277 1.55 6.50 -35.05
N ASN A 278 0.58 5.62 -35.27
CA ASN A 278 0.05 5.29 -36.59
C ASN A 278 -0.79 6.42 -37.20
N THR A 279 -1.39 7.27 -36.35
CA THR A 279 -2.26 8.36 -36.79
C THR A 279 -1.57 9.73 -36.71
N GLU A 280 -0.30 9.79 -36.32
CA GLU A 280 0.47 11.04 -36.17
C GLU A 280 0.73 11.73 -37.52
N ASP A 281 0.83 10.97 -38.61
CA ASP A 281 0.97 11.44 -40.01
C ASP A 281 -0.37 11.69 -40.71
N TRP A 282 -1.50 11.52 -40.03
CA TRP A 282 -2.83 11.75 -40.60
C TRP A 282 -3.19 13.25 -40.60
N PRO A 283 -4.08 13.66 -41.54
CA PRO A 283 -4.60 15.02 -41.54
C PRO A 283 -5.27 15.38 -40.21
N ASN A 284 -5.05 16.62 -39.73
CA ASN A 284 -5.83 17.20 -38.66
C ASN A 284 -6.60 18.45 -39.16
N VAL A 285 -7.78 18.68 -38.61
CA VAL A 285 -8.67 19.78 -38.98
C VAL A 285 -9.03 20.53 -37.71
N ASP A 286 -8.71 21.84 -37.69
CA ASP A 286 -9.00 22.73 -36.60
C ASP A 286 -9.92 23.88 -37.06
N ALA A 287 -10.98 24.21 -36.32
CA ALA A 287 -11.68 25.47 -36.43
C ALA A 287 -10.94 26.53 -35.60
N MET A 288 -10.74 27.69 -36.15
CA MET A 288 -10.04 28.82 -35.51
C MET A 288 -10.87 30.08 -35.60
N ALA A 289 -10.94 30.80 -34.50
CA ALA A 289 -11.48 32.17 -34.46
C ALA A 289 -10.47 33.06 -33.70
N GLN A 290 -10.17 34.21 -34.25
CA GLN A 290 -9.22 35.14 -33.68
C GLN A 290 -9.71 36.57 -33.77
N ILE A 291 -9.58 37.32 -32.69
CA ILE A 291 -9.77 38.75 -32.64
C ILE A 291 -8.45 39.35 -32.20
N SER A 292 -7.86 40.21 -33.04
CA SER A 292 -6.62 40.90 -32.70
C SER A 292 -6.74 42.40 -32.84
N ARG A 293 -6.06 43.10 -31.95
CA ARG A 293 -5.83 44.55 -32.02
C ARG A 293 -4.33 44.80 -32.02
N ASN A 294 -3.86 45.39 -33.10
CA ASN A 294 -2.45 45.75 -33.26
C ASN A 294 -2.34 47.27 -33.40
N SER A 295 -1.52 47.87 -32.54
CA SER A 295 -1.22 49.29 -32.58
C SER A 295 0.29 49.47 -32.66
N GLY A 296 0.73 50.34 -33.60
CA GLY A 296 2.15 50.61 -33.78
C GLY A 296 2.36 51.80 -34.68
N GLU A 297 3.48 52.46 -34.53
CA GLU A 297 3.98 53.52 -35.42
C GLU A 297 5.14 53.01 -36.26
N ASN A 298 5.18 53.37 -37.54
CA ASN A 298 6.35 53.19 -38.39
C ASN A 298 6.45 54.34 -39.38
N ALA A 299 7.48 54.34 -40.21
CA ALA A 299 7.74 55.44 -41.17
C ALA A 299 6.59 55.72 -42.17
N TYR A 300 5.67 54.77 -42.36
CA TYR A 300 4.55 54.83 -43.30
C TYR A 300 3.21 55.08 -42.65
N PHE A 301 3.07 54.68 -41.38
CA PHE A 301 1.80 54.75 -40.68
C PHE A 301 2.01 55.32 -39.28
N VAL A 302 1.58 56.54 -39.09
CA VAL A 302 1.54 57.23 -37.81
C VAL A 302 0.23 56.81 -37.11
N ASN A 303 0.33 56.30 -35.86
CA ASN A 303 -0.82 55.84 -35.05
C ASN A 303 -1.70 54.79 -35.77
N SER A 304 -1.09 53.75 -36.33
CA SER A 304 -1.84 52.65 -36.90
C SER A 304 -2.50 51.80 -35.79
N ASP A 305 -3.83 51.76 -35.75
CA ASP A 305 -4.64 50.88 -34.88
C ASP A 305 -5.46 49.96 -35.81
N THR A 306 -5.06 48.69 -35.87
CA THR A 306 -5.71 47.70 -36.73
C THR A 306 -6.46 46.70 -35.85
N LYS A 307 -7.76 46.54 -36.07
CA LYS A 307 -8.59 45.53 -35.48
C LYS A 307 -8.96 44.51 -36.54
N SER A 308 -8.57 43.24 -36.33
CA SER A 308 -8.93 42.15 -37.24
C SER A 308 -9.74 41.08 -36.53
N ARG A 309 -10.65 40.47 -37.27
CA ARG A 309 -11.45 39.32 -36.85
C ARG A 309 -11.28 38.27 -37.93
N THR A 310 -10.77 37.13 -37.54
CA THR A 310 -10.53 36.01 -38.44
C THR A 310 -11.32 34.82 -37.96
N LEU A 311 -12.04 34.16 -38.85
CA LEU A 311 -12.73 32.89 -38.65
C LEU A 311 -12.35 31.99 -39.79
N GLY A 312 -11.97 30.74 -39.49
CA GLY A 312 -11.56 29.81 -40.53
C GLY A 312 -11.42 28.39 -40.04
N VAL A 313 -11.15 27.52 -41.00
CA VAL A 313 -10.80 26.12 -40.77
C VAL A 313 -9.41 25.91 -41.33
N GLN A 314 -8.56 25.28 -40.52
CA GLN A 314 -7.20 24.94 -40.90
C GLN A 314 -7.08 23.42 -41.06
N LEU A 315 -6.64 22.98 -42.22
CA LEU A 315 -6.22 21.61 -42.48
C LEU A 315 -4.71 21.55 -42.43
N ASN A 316 -4.15 20.68 -41.60
CA ASN A 316 -2.71 20.41 -41.55
C ASN A 316 -2.44 18.93 -41.90
N VAL A 317 -1.61 18.72 -42.94
CA VAL A 317 -1.23 17.39 -43.43
C VAL A 317 0.29 17.29 -43.45
N PRO A 318 0.92 16.58 -42.51
CA PRO A 318 2.37 16.42 -42.50
C PRO A 318 2.78 15.41 -43.55
N LEU A 319 3.36 15.86 -44.68
CA LEU A 319 3.70 14.96 -45.78
C LEU A 319 5.03 14.23 -45.61
N TYR A 320 6.04 14.88 -45.00
CA TYR A 320 7.35 14.27 -44.79
C TYR A 320 8.11 14.99 -43.68
N GLN A 321 8.68 14.19 -42.74
CA GLN A 321 9.47 14.69 -41.60
C GLN A 321 10.76 13.86 -41.41
N GLY A 322 11.52 13.63 -42.49
CA GLY A 322 12.85 13.02 -42.38
C GLY A 322 12.88 11.63 -41.73
N GLY A 323 11.81 10.83 -41.88
CA GLY A 323 11.72 9.49 -41.29
C GLY A 323 11.22 9.45 -39.82
N TRP A 324 10.82 10.58 -39.25
CA TRP A 324 10.30 10.68 -37.86
C TRP A 324 9.15 9.71 -37.62
N PHE A 325 8.10 9.75 -38.40
CA PHE A 325 6.90 8.88 -38.23
C PHE A 325 7.24 7.41 -38.25
N SER A 326 8.06 6.96 -39.20
CA SER A 326 8.46 5.55 -39.28
C SER A 326 9.29 5.11 -38.08
N SER A 327 10.12 5.99 -37.53
CA SER A 327 10.89 5.73 -36.30
C SER A 327 9.98 5.65 -35.09
N ARG A 328 9.02 6.58 -34.94
CA ARG A 328 8.01 6.57 -33.86
C ARG A 328 7.15 5.30 -33.88
N LYS A 329 6.69 4.87 -35.06
CA LYS A 329 5.93 3.62 -35.22
C LYS A 329 6.75 2.39 -34.78
N ARG A 330 8.04 2.31 -35.18
CA ARG A 330 8.92 1.21 -34.73
C ARG A 330 9.17 1.24 -33.23
N GLN A 331 9.38 2.43 -32.64
CA GLN A 331 9.53 2.60 -31.19
C GLN A 331 8.27 2.14 -30.45
N ALA A 332 7.10 2.61 -30.85
CA ALA A 332 5.84 2.24 -30.22
C ALA A 332 5.55 0.72 -30.33
N LEU A 333 5.88 0.10 -31.49
CA LEU A 333 5.78 -1.34 -31.65
C LEU A 333 6.73 -2.11 -30.74
N ALA A 334 7.95 -1.63 -30.52
CA ALA A 334 8.89 -2.25 -29.57
C ALA A 334 8.38 -2.15 -28.13
N ASN A 335 7.85 -0.99 -27.73
CA ASN A 335 7.25 -0.78 -26.40
C ASN A 335 5.99 -1.66 -26.18
N LEU A 336 5.19 -1.88 -27.24
CA LEU A 336 4.05 -2.79 -27.17
C LEU A 336 4.51 -4.24 -26.93
N ARG A 337 5.54 -4.71 -27.63
CA ARG A 337 6.10 -6.05 -27.40
C ARG A 337 6.64 -6.21 -26.00
N GLU A 338 7.39 -5.24 -25.52
CA GLU A 338 7.86 -5.20 -24.12
C GLU A 338 6.69 -5.33 -23.13
N SER A 339 5.63 -4.55 -23.31
CA SER A 339 4.47 -4.59 -22.40
C SER A 339 3.69 -5.91 -22.49
N GLN A 340 3.67 -6.59 -23.66
CA GLN A 340 3.11 -7.92 -23.83
C GLN A 340 3.91 -8.98 -23.06
N ASP A 341 5.24 -8.98 -23.19
CA ASP A 341 6.13 -9.90 -22.48
C ASP A 341 6.07 -9.69 -20.95
N LEU A 342 5.96 -8.42 -20.50
CA LEU A 342 5.77 -8.10 -19.08
C LEU A 342 4.42 -8.57 -18.54
N LEU A 343 3.35 -8.51 -19.34
CA LEU A 343 2.04 -9.05 -18.97
C LEU A 343 2.10 -10.57 -18.83
N GLU A 344 2.67 -11.28 -19.80
CA GLU A 344 2.84 -12.73 -19.75
C GLU A 344 3.66 -13.15 -18.53
N ARG A 345 4.77 -12.46 -18.29
CA ARG A 345 5.58 -12.68 -17.07
C ARG A 345 4.76 -12.48 -15.78
N ALA A 346 3.94 -11.44 -15.70
CA ALA A 346 3.11 -11.18 -14.53
C ALA A 346 2.06 -12.27 -14.32
N GLN A 347 1.47 -12.78 -15.39
CA GLN A 347 0.53 -13.91 -15.33
C GLN A 347 1.20 -15.19 -14.79
N LEU A 348 2.40 -15.53 -15.29
CA LEU A 348 3.15 -16.69 -14.83
C LEU A 348 3.58 -16.55 -13.36
N LEU A 349 4.03 -15.35 -12.93
CA LEU A 349 4.38 -15.09 -11.54
C LEU A 349 3.16 -15.19 -10.63
N ALA A 350 2.04 -14.59 -11.02
CA ALA A 350 0.80 -14.63 -10.24
C ALA A 350 0.27 -16.07 -10.07
N GLN A 351 0.35 -16.90 -11.11
CA GLN A 351 0.01 -18.32 -11.02
C GLN A 351 0.94 -19.10 -10.07
N ASN A 352 2.26 -18.88 -10.19
CA ASN A 352 3.24 -19.53 -9.31
C ASN A 352 3.05 -19.12 -7.84
N ASP A 353 2.81 -17.85 -7.57
CA ASP A 353 2.59 -17.35 -6.23
C ASP A 353 1.26 -17.85 -5.64
N ALA A 354 0.21 -17.94 -6.47
CA ALA A 354 -1.05 -18.53 -6.08
C ALA A 354 -0.90 -20.02 -5.74
N GLN A 355 -0.15 -20.78 -6.54
CA GLN A 355 0.13 -22.19 -6.28
C GLN A 355 0.89 -22.37 -4.96
N LYS A 356 1.96 -21.59 -4.74
CA LYS A 356 2.73 -21.64 -3.48
C LYS A 356 1.86 -21.27 -2.28
N ALA A 357 1.07 -20.21 -2.37
CA ALA A 357 0.22 -19.76 -1.29
C ALA A 357 -0.90 -20.76 -0.98
N TYR A 358 -1.49 -21.39 -2.02
CA TYR A 358 -2.49 -22.45 -1.87
C TYR A 358 -1.93 -23.65 -1.11
N PHE A 359 -0.76 -24.17 -1.51
CA PHE A 359 -0.12 -25.29 -0.81
C PHE A 359 0.32 -24.91 0.59
N ALA A 360 0.80 -23.66 0.82
CA ALA A 360 1.17 -23.21 2.15
C ALA A 360 -0.01 -23.25 3.14
N VAL A 361 -1.24 -22.99 2.69
CA VAL A 361 -2.45 -23.15 3.54
C VAL A 361 -2.72 -24.62 3.83
N HIS A 362 -2.71 -25.49 2.80
CA HIS A 362 -2.97 -26.92 2.98
C HIS A 362 -1.94 -27.61 3.87
N GLU A 363 -0.66 -27.37 3.62
CA GLU A 363 0.44 -27.89 4.44
C GLU A 363 0.42 -27.28 5.84
N GLY A 364 0.09 -26.00 5.97
CA GLY A 364 -0.06 -25.32 7.25
C GLY A 364 -1.12 -25.95 8.13
N LEU A 365 -2.30 -26.27 7.58
CA LEU A 365 -3.38 -26.94 8.30
C LEU A 365 -2.95 -28.35 8.75
N ALA A 366 -2.30 -29.14 7.89
CA ALA A 366 -1.78 -30.47 8.24
C ALA A 366 -0.69 -30.38 9.33
N ARG A 367 0.21 -29.40 9.24
CA ARG A 367 1.25 -29.13 10.23
C ARG A 367 0.67 -28.76 11.58
N VAL A 368 -0.33 -27.90 11.62
CA VAL A 368 -1.03 -27.54 12.86
C VAL A 368 -1.65 -28.76 13.51
N ALA A 369 -2.35 -29.62 12.76
CA ALA A 369 -2.94 -30.85 13.30
C ALA A 369 -1.87 -31.80 13.87
N ALA A 370 -0.75 -31.99 13.19
CA ALA A 370 0.35 -32.82 13.66
C ALA A 370 0.99 -32.23 14.94
N LEU A 371 1.20 -30.93 15.03
CA LEU A 371 1.77 -30.27 16.20
C LEU A 371 0.81 -30.21 17.37
N GLN A 372 -0.51 -30.20 17.17
CA GLN A 372 -1.51 -30.35 18.23
C GLN A 372 -1.36 -31.71 18.91
N ASN A 373 -1.24 -32.80 18.14
CA ASN A 373 -1.02 -34.13 18.68
C ASN A 373 0.34 -34.26 19.39
N ALA A 374 1.38 -33.64 18.81
CA ALA A 374 2.71 -33.63 19.42
C ALA A 374 2.73 -32.86 20.75
N ALA A 375 2.05 -31.70 20.84
CA ALA A 375 1.93 -30.93 22.08
C ALA A 375 1.20 -31.71 23.19
N ALA A 376 0.09 -32.37 22.85
CA ALA A 376 -0.61 -33.24 23.79
C ALA A 376 0.28 -34.39 24.30
N SER A 377 1.01 -35.05 23.41
CA SER A 377 1.95 -36.12 23.76
C SER A 377 3.12 -35.62 24.61
N ALA A 378 3.70 -34.48 24.28
CA ALA A 378 4.79 -33.86 25.04
C ALA A 378 4.33 -33.53 26.48
N GLN A 379 3.11 -33.01 26.65
CA GLN A 379 2.57 -32.72 27.96
C GLN A 379 2.33 -34.00 28.81
N LEU A 380 1.91 -35.10 28.18
CA LEU A 380 1.81 -36.40 28.84
C LEU A 380 3.19 -36.91 29.31
N VAL A 381 4.25 -36.70 28.51
CA VAL A 381 5.62 -37.07 28.90
C VAL A 381 6.09 -36.24 30.10
N VAL A 382 5.77 -34.96 30.19
CA VAL A 382 6.08 -34.12 31.35
C VAL A 382 5.41 -34.70 32.61
N THR A 383 4.11 -35.01 32.53
CA THR A 383 3.37 -35.57 33.69
C THR A 383 3.87 -36.95 34.08
N ALA A 384 4.23 -37.79 33.12
CA ALA A 384 4.81 -39.10 33.36
C ALA A 384 6.19 -39.00 34.04
N ASN A 385 7.09 -38.13 33.56
CA ASN A 385 8.40 -37.89 34.18
C ASN A 385 8.27 -37.35 35.60
N GLN A 386 7.33 -36.45 35.86
CA GLN A 386 7.07 -35.93 37.21
C GLN A 386 6.61 -37.03 38.18
N LYS A 387 5.75 -37.97 37.72
CA LYS A 387 5.33 -39.13 38.54
C LYS A 387 6.50 -40.08 38.77
N SER A 388 7.29 -40.39 37.74
CA SER A 388 8.44 -41.30 37.83
C SER A 388 9.57 -40.73 38.71
N TYR A 389 9.77 -39.42 38.72
CA TYR A 389 10.69 -38.74 39.62
C TYR A 389 10.27 -38.91 41.10
N ARG A 390 8.97 -38.72 41.39
CA ARG A 390 8.45 -38.96 42.76
C ARG A 390 8.64 -40.40 43.19
N ALA A 391 8.67 -41.37 42.29
CA ALA A 391 8.96 -42.75 42.54
C ALA A 391 10.47 -43.10 42.61
N GLY A 392 11.36 -42.12 42.42
CA GLY A 392 12.83 -42.28 42.45
C GLY A 392 13.42 -42.93 41.20
N VAL A 393 12.66 -43.05 40.08
CA VAL A 393 13.09 -43.76 38.85
C VAL A 393 13.70 -42.78 37.82
N ARG A 394 13.38 -41.51 37.89
CA ARG A 394 13.86 -40.47 36.97
C ARG A 394 14.59 -39.36 37.72
N THR A 395 15.44 -38.62 36.99
CA THR A 395 16.22 -37.49 37.50
C THR A 395 15.53 -36.16 37.28
N THR A 396 15.98 -35.11 37.96
CA THR A 396 15.55 -33.72 37.75
C THR A 396 15.81 -33.28 36.31
N LEU A 397 16.94 -33.71 35.72
CA LEU A 397 17.30 -33.43 34.32
C LEU A 397 16.25 -34.01 33.34
N ASP A 398 15.76 -35.23 33.57
CA ASP A 398 14.73 -35.81 32.71
C ASP A 398 13.45 -34.99 32.67
N ILE A 399 13.07 -34.37 33.79
CA ILE A 399 11.89 -33.48 33.85
C ILE A 399 12.17 -32.19 33.12
N LEU A 400 13.33 -31.55 33.39
CA LEU A 400 13.71 -30.30 32.71
C LEU A 400 13.74 -30.45 31.19
N ALA A 401 14.35 -31.56 30.70
CA ALA A 401 14.40 -31.85 29.27
C ALA A 401 13.00 -32.10 28.67
N ALA A 402 12.08 -32.77 29.43
CA ALA A 402 10.71 -32.97 28.98
C ALA A 402 9.92 -31.64 28.92
N GLU A 403 10.09 -30.76 29.90
CA GLU A 403 9.43 -29.46 29.93
C GLU A 403 9.96 -28.53 28.83
N GLN A 404 11.27 -28.48 28.60
CA GLN A 404 11.84 -27.72 27.47
C GLN A 404 11.26 -28.21 26.14
N ARG A 405 11.17 -29.55 25.94
CA ARG A 405 10.59 -30.09 24.71
C ARG A 405 9.11 -29.76 24.58
N ALA A 406 8.33 -29.86 25.66
CA ALA A 406 6.93 -29.49 25.64
C ALA A 406 6.69 -28.01 25.33
N ALA A 407 7.50 -27.11 25.91
CA ALA A 407 7.44 -25.69 25.62
C ALA A 407 7.86 -25.37 24.18
N GLN A 408 8.89 -26.04 23.63
CA GLN A 408 9.30 -25.87 22.25
C GLN A 408 8.17 -26.29 21.29
N VAL A 409 7.54 -27.44 21.50
CA VAL A 409 6.43 -27.93 20.68
C VAL A 409 5.21 -27.00 20.80
N ALA A 410 4.94 -26.43 21.98
CA ALA A 410 3.87 -25.43 22.15
C ALA A 410 4.15 -24.16 21.35
N LEU A 411 5.40 -23.68 21.35
CA LEU A 411 5.81 -22.53 20.53
C LEU A 411 5.71 -22.84 19.03
N ASP A 412 6.21 -24.00 18.59
CA ASP A 412 6.12 -24.43 17.19
C ASP A 412 4.66 -24.53 16.72
N LEU A 413 3.75 -24.94 17.59
CA LEU A 413 2.30 -24.97 17.32
C LEU A 413 1.73 -23.55 17.17
N ALA A 414 2.09 -22.63 18.05
CA ALA A 414 1.66 -21.24 17.97
C ALA A 414 2.16 -20.58 16.67
N GLU A 415 3.44 -20.79 16.34
CA GLU A 415 4.03 -20.32 15.08
C GLU A 415 3.32 -20.93 13.86
N ALA A 416 3.04 -22.22 13.85
CA ALA A 416 2.34 -22.90 12.75
C ALA A 416 0.93 -22.33 12.54
N ARG A 417 0.19 -22.04 13.62
CA ARG A 417 -1.13 -21.40 13.54
C ARG A 417 -1.05 -20.01 12.92
N VAL A 418 -0.13 -19.16 13.41
CA VAL A 418 0.10 -17.82 12.89
C VAL A 418 0.46 -17.86 11.41
N GLN A 419 1.41 -18.71 11.01
CA GLN A 419 1.82 -18.83 9.61
C GLN A 419 0.67 -19.33 8.71
N CYS A 420 -0.17 -20.21 9.19
CA CYS A 420 -1.36 -20.69 8.45
C CYS A 420 -2.36 -19.54 8.22
N LEU A 421 -2.62 -18.69 9.23
CA LEU A 421 -3.50 -17.53 9.11
C LEU A 421 -2.94 -16.50 8.12
N ILE A 422 -1.64 -16.22 8.18
CA ILE A 422 -0.95 -15.31 7.24
C ILE A 422 -1.02 -15.87 5.80
N ALA A 423 -0.74 -17.16 5.61
CA ALA A 423 -0.83 -17.80 4.30
C ALA A 423 -2.24 -17.70 3.72
N TRP A 424 -3.27 -17.87 4.55
CA TRP A 424 -4.66 -17.76 4.11
C TRP A 424 -5.01 -16.34 3.64
N VAL A 425 -4.59 -15.29 4.35
CA VAL A 425 -4.81 -13.90 3.91
C VAL A 425 -4.06 -13.61 2.62
N ARG A 426 -2.84 -14.11 2.47
CA ARG A 426 -2.06 -13.95 1.24
C ARG A 426 -2.78 -14.57 0.03
N VAL A 427 -3.37 -15.76 0.17
CA VAL A 427 -4.21 -16.36 -0.90
C VAL A 427 -5.38 -15.45 -1.24
N LYS A 428 -6.07 -14.91 -0.22
CA LYS A 428 -7.19 -13.98 -0.42
C LYS A 428 -6.75 -12.69 -1.11
N ALA A 429 -5.60 -12.15 -0.76
CA ALA A 429 -5.03 -10.95 -1.39
C ALA A 429 -4.70 -11.17 -2.87
N LEU A 430 -4.17 -12.34 -3.24
CA LEU A 430 -3.86 -12.67 -4.63
C LEU A 430 -5.09 -12.69 -5.55
N VAL A 431 -6.27 -13.00 -5.01
CA VAL A 431 -7.56 -12.98 -5.74
C VAL A 431 -8.37 -11.71 -5.46
N ALA A 432 -7.76 -10.68 -4.88
CA ALA A 432 -8.40 -9.42 -4.50
C ALA A 432 -9.64 -9.59 -3.58
N GLN A 433 -9.54 -10.53 -2.64
CA GLN A 433 -10.57 -10.86 -1.64
C GLN A 433 -10.07 -10.69 -0.20
N ALA A 434 -8.91 -10.07 0.04
CA ALA A 434 -8.48 -9.71 1.39
C ALA A 434 -9.22 -8.43 1.82
N ASP A 435 -10.49 -8.61 2.13
CA ASP A 435 -11.45 -7.59 2.53
C ASP A 435 -11.82 -7.70 4.01
N GLU A 436 -12.69 -6.82 4.46
CA GLU A 436 -13.20 -6.79 5.83
C GLU A 436 -13.86 -8.12 6.24
N ASN A 437 -14.54 -8.82 5.33
CA ASN A 437 -15.18 -10.10 5.60
C ASN A 437 -14.14 -11.20 5.84
N SER A 438 -13.08 -11.21 5.06
CA SER A 438 -11.96 -12.14 5.23
C SER A 438 -11.27 -11.90 6.58
N LEU A 439 -11.03 -10.65 6.97
CA LEU A 439 -10.43 -10.32 8.26
C LEU A 439 -11.38 -10.63 9.44
N ARG A 440 -12.68 -10.44 9.28
CA ARG A 440 -13.68 -10.87 10.27
C ARG A 440 -13.67 -12.40 10.49
N THR A 441 -13.49 -13.16 9.41
CA THR A 441 -13.31 -14.61 9.52
C THR A 441 -12.06 -14.94 10.34
N LEU A 442 -10.93 -14.26 10.10
CA LEU A 442 -9.71 -14.43 10.90
C LEU A 442 -9.90 -14.01 12.35
N SER A 443 -10.56 -12.87 12.59
CA SER A 443 -10.85 -12.39 13.93
C SER A 443 -11.66 -13.42 14.74
N SER A 444 -12.51 -14.23 14.10
CA SER A 444 -13.25 -15.31 14.78
C SER A 444 -12.37 -16.45 15.32
N HIS A 445 -11.08 -16.49 14.96
CA HIS A 445 -10.07 -17.40 15.54
C HIS A 445 -9.33 -16.80 16.75
N LEU A 446 -9.65 -15.56 17.12
CA LEU A 446 -9.05 -14.83 18.22
C LEU A 446 -10.08 -14.62 19.33
N THR A 447 -9.67 -14.73 20.58
CA THR A 447 -10.53 -14.47 21.75
C THR A 447 -10.03 -13.25 22.52
N PRO A 448 -10.92 -12.47 23.19
CA PRO A 448 -10.49 -11.40 24.06
C PRO A 448 -9.55 -11.96 25.16
N SER A 449 -8.47 -11.25 25.47
CA SER A 449 -7.67 -11.54 26.67
C SER A 449 -8.50 -11.20 27.90
N GLU A 450 -8.68 -12.14 28.82
CA GLU A 450 -9.30 -11.90 30.14
C GLU A 450 -8.51 -10.87 30.96
#